data_200766a80a1c86cfd4972c09dec3bd23
#
_entry.id   200766a80a1c86cfd4972c09dec3bd23
#
_cell.length_a   1.000
_cell.length_b   1.000
_cell.length_c   1.000
_cell.angle_alpha   90.00
_cell.angle_beta   90.00
_cell.angle_gamma   90.00
#
_symmetry.space_group_name_H-M   'P 1'
#
loop_
_entity.id
_entity.type
_entity.pdbx_description
1 polymer ?
#
loop_
_entity_poly.entity_id
_entity_poly.type
_entity_poly.pdbx_seq_one_letter_code
_entity_poly.pdbx_strand_id
1 'polypeptide(L)'
;MEKCTTGAYNVLVVKENTPKAIKNKIICIGRITIMRLVKKVTAAAMASAMALSLAACGGGSTATTAAPTEAAKETTAASEAATEAAKEAAETAAQAAGTADVADKKVGISIYKFDDNFMTLYRQELQRYLTEDLGFKAENVVIQDGKGDQAEQTNQINNFITQKYDVLILNLVQASSAPEITDMCKDAGIPVVFINREPDEAEEQRWVDEKINATYVGCDARQSGTYQGEEILETETKGDINGDGKVSYVMIQGDPENVDAQYRTEFSVKALTDAGVEVEELLKQRGDWDQAKAQQIAQDALNQYGDKIEVIFCNNDAMALGALQAIEAAGRKVNEDIYLVGVDALTEAVQNVIDGKQTGTVFNDHFSQAKAAADAAVKFIGGEEVDAKIPVDYIKVTNANAQEILDKLK
;
A
#
# COMPACT_ATOMS: atom_id res chain seq x y z
N MET A 1 -32.45 -26.86 -58.88
CA MET A 1 -33.16 -26.85 -57.59
C MET A 1 -32.16 -27.17 -56.55
N GLU A 2 -31.69 -26.16 -55.90
CA GLU A 2 -31.24 -26.20 -54.48
C GLU A 2 -30.71 -24.82 -54.13
N LYS A 3 -31.35 -24.19 -53.15
CA LYS A 3 -31.03 -22.83 -52.69
C LYS A 3 -29.98 -22.92 -51.62
N CYS A 4 -28.85 -22.26 -51.83
CA CYS A 4 -27.91 -21.89 -50.78
C CYS A 4 -28.12 -20.40 -50.47
N THR A 5 -28.60 -20.11 -49.28
CA THR A 5 -28.69 -18.75 -48.72
C THR A 5 -27.42 -18.48 -47.95
N THR A 6 -26.61 -17.53 -48.43
CA THR A 6 -25.54 -16.89 -47.65
C THR A 6 -25.97 -15.52 -47.21
N GLY A 7 -25.94 -15.30 -45.91
CA GLY A 7 -26.29 -14.04 -45.27
C GLY A 7 -25.31 -12.93 -45.60
N ALA A 8 -25.85 -11.83 -46.10
CA ALA A 8 -25.13 -10.61 -46.42
C ALA A 8 -25.09 -9.68 -45.18
N TYR A 9 -23.91 -9.30 -44.76
CA TYR A 9 -23.72 -8.14 -43.88
C TYR A 9 -23.70 -6.87 -44.72
N ASN A 10 -24.62 -5.95 -44.43
CA ASN A 10 -24.65 -4.63 -45.04
C ASN A 10 -23.58 -3.74 -44.38
N VAL A 11 -22.53 -3.44 -45.13
CA VAL A 11 -21.56 -2.39 -44.79
C VAL A 11 -22.06 -1.09 -45.43
N LEU A 12 -22.46 -0.14 -44.57
CA LEU A 12 -22.77 1.22 -44.99
C LEU A 12 -21.47 1.99 -45.20
N VAL A 13 -21.12 2.24 -46.46
CA VAL A 13 -20.02 3.12 -46.83
C VAL A 13 -20.55 4.55 -46.87
N VAL A 14 -20.19 5.37 -45.89
CA VAL A 14 -20.42 6.81 -45.92
C VAL A 14 -19.28 7.44 -46.73
N LYS A 15 -19.61 8.01 -47.89
CA LYS A 15 -18.70 8.86 -48.67
C LYS A 15 -18.66 10.23 -48.05
N GLU A 16 -17.54 10.60 -47.47
CA GLU A 16 -17.26 12.00 -47.13
C GLU A 16 -16.62 12.72 -48.31
N ASN A 17 -17.30 13.77 -48.72
CA ASN A 17 -16.80 14.77 -49.66
C ASN A 17 -15.87 15.74 -48.93
N THR A 18 -14.62 15.80 -49.32
CA THR A 18 -13.70 16.87 -48.95
C THR A 18 -13.78 18.05 -49.91
N PRO A 19 -13.64 19.28 -49.42
CA PRO A 19 -13.00 20.34 -50.18
C PRO A 19 -11.80 20.95 -49.44
N LYS A 20 -10.66 20.88 -50.10
CA LYS A 20 -9.57 21.86 -50.24
C LYS A 20 -9.16 22.74 -49.06
N ALA A 21 -7.95 22.43 -48.65
CA ALA A 21 -6.81 23.37 -48.44
C ALA A 21 -7.07 24.75 -47.83
N ILE A 22 -6.58 24.96 -46.63
CA ILE A 22 -5.97 26.27 -46.23
C ILE A 22 -4.61 25.99 -45.64
N LYS A 23 -3.63 26.59 -46.32
CA LYS A 23 -2.22 26.72 -45.87
C LYS A 23 -2.09 27.81 -44.81
N ASN A 24 -1.11 27.61 -43.92
CA ASN A 24 -0.33 28.62 -43.20
C ASN A 24 -0.84 29.14 -41.85
N LYS A 25 -0.13 28.93 -40.77
CA LYS A 25 1.07 29.75 -40.41
C LYS A 25 1.69 29.17 -39.15
N ILE A 26 2.93 28.77 -39.26
CA ILE A 26 3.83 28.58 -38.11
C ILE A 26 4.14 29.96 -37.57
N ILE A 27 3.76 30.22 -36.34
CA ILE A 27 4.29 31.37 -35.59
C ILE A 27 5.16 30.82 -34.48
N CYS A 28 6.48 30.93 -34.70
CA CYS A 28 7.46 30.82 -33.63
C CYS A 28 7.37 32.07 -32.75
N ILE A 29 7.10 31.90 -31.49
CA ILE A 29 7.36 32.90 -30.44
C ILE A 29 8.14 32.14 -29.38
N GLY A 30 9.44 32.28 -29.34
CA GLY A 30 10.12 33.33 -28.65
C GLY A 30 10.60 32.76 -27.30
N ARG A 31 11.84 32.18 -27.29
CA ARG A 31 12.62 31.91 -26.05
C ARG A 31 12.69 33.20 -25.23
N ILE A 32 12.20 33.15 -24.00
CA ILE A 32 12.60 34.13 -22.98
C ILE A 32 13.55 33.42 -22.02
N THR A 33 14.81 33.81 -22.15
CA THR A 33 15.89 33.57 -21.21
C THR A 33 15.66 34.43 -19.97
N ILE A 34 15.48 33.80 -18.81
CA ILE A 34 15.60 34.53 -17.54
C ILE A 34 16.91 34.12 -16.90
N MET A 35 17.79 35.12 -16.86
CA MET A 35 19.11 35.09 -16.24
C MET A 35 19.01 34.93 -14.71
N ARG A 36 19.98 34.19 -14.22
CA ARG A 36 20.45 34.08 -12.85
C ARG A 36 20.47 35.41 -12.11
N LEU A 37 19.95 35.45 -10.90
CA LEU A 37 20.42 36.39 -9.90
C LEU A 37 20.81 35.62 -8.63
N VAL A 38 22.11 35.42 -8.51
CA VAL A 38 22.80 34.99 -7.29
C VAL A 38 22.94 36.20 -6.39
N LYS A 39 22.43 36.14 -5.16
CA LYS A 39 22.92 36.97 -4.07
C LYS A 39 23.18 36.13 -2.85
N LYS A 40 24.46 36.02 -2.54
CA LYS A 40 25.03 35.57 -1.28
C LYS A 40 24.63 36.56 -0.18
N VAL A 41 24.23 36.06 0.97
CA VAL A 41 24.37 36.80 2.24
C VAL A 41 24.96 35.83 3.26
N THR A 42 26.05 36.25 3.79
CA THR A 42 26.99 35.65 4.71
C THR A 42 26.45 35.59 6.15
N ALA A 43 27.00 34.64 6.86
CA ALA A 43 26.87 34.29 8.27
C ALA A 43 26.97 35.48 9.26
N ALA A 44 26.31 35.35 10.39
CA ALA A 44 26.81 35.81 11.69
C ALA A 44 26.28 34.92 12.80
N ALA A 45 27.21 34.23 13.45
CA ALA A 45 27.02 33.53 14.71
C ALA A 45 26.98 34.59 15.83
N MET A 46 26.14 34.35 16.84
CA MET A 46 26.42 34.81 18.22
C MET A 46 25.79 33.82 19.24
N ALA A 47 26.68 33.22 19.96
CA ALA A 47 26.42 32.56 21.20
C ALA A 47 26.24 33.57 22.34
N SER A 48 25.34 33.30 23.25
CA SER A 48 25.41 33.85 24.61
C SER A 48 24.72 32.92 25.60
N ALA A 49 25.54 32.42 26.52
CA ALA A 49 25.17 31.72 27.73
C ALA A 49 24.91 32.74 28.86
N MET A 50 24.25 32.28 29.90
CA MET A 50 24.28 32.61 31.34
C MET A 50 22.87 32.59 31.90
N ALA A 51 22.57 31.78 32.80
CA ALA A 51 23.01 31.45 34.17
C ALA A 51 22.10 32.04 35.24
N LEU A 52 21.55 31.14 36.03
CA LEU A 52 21.20 31.20 37.46
C LEU A 52 20.60 32.46 38.10
N SER A 53 19.48 32.25 38.79
CA SER A 53 19.39 32.73 40.17
C SER A 53 18.34 31.98 41.00
N LEU A 54 18.78 31.47 42.13
CA LEU A 54 18.02 30.97 43.30
C LEU A 54 17.42 32.12 44.11
N ALA A 55 16.28 31.84 44.76
CA ALA A 55 15.95 32.18 46.15
C ALA A 55 14.47 31.83 46.41
N ALA A 56 14.07 30.92 47.24
CA ALA A 56 14.19 30.69 48.69
C ALA A 56 13.14 31.38 49.51
N CYS A 57 12.53 30.58 50.42
CA CYS A 57 11.71 30.84 51.59
C CYS A 57 10.19 30.88 51.43
N GLY A 58 9.36 30.19 52.20
CA GLY A 58 9.58 29.36 53.37
C GLY A 58 8.24 29.05 54.06
N GLY A 59 8.22 27.97 54.85
CA GLY A 59 7.36 27.72 56.01
C GLY A 59 6.12 26.85 55.79
N GLY A 60 6.03 25.66 56.34
CA GLY A 60 6.14 25.05 57.56
C GLY A 60 5.09 23.97 57.78
N SER A 61 5.56 22.79 58.25
CA SER A 61 4.91 21.77 59.10
C SER A 61 3.68 21.01 58.55
N THR A 62 3.60 19.70 58.60
CA THR A 62 3.97 18.64 59.53
C THR A 62 3.87 17.27 58.91
N ALA A 63 4.67 16.35 59.39
CA ALA A 63 4.85 14.96 58.98
C ALA A 63 3.61 14.07 59.10
N THR A 64 3.50 13.07 58.23
CA THR A 64 3.25 11.68 58.66
C THR A 64 3.81 10.72 57.64
N THR A 65 4.64 9.82 58.13
CA THR A 65 5.36 8.73 57.51
C THR A 65 4.43 7.62 57.03
N ALA A 66 4.57 7.17 55.77
CA ALA A 66 4.27 5.79 55.39
C ALA A 66 5.24 5.35 54.30
N ALA A 67 5.85 4.21 54.52
CA ALA A 67 6.91 3.62 53.71
C ALA A 67 6.43 3.19 52.31
N PRO A 68 7.29 3.21 51.27
CA PRO A 68 6.94 2.72 49.96
C PRO A 68 7.12 1.19 49.90
N THR A 69 6.10 0.54 49.37
CA THR A 69 6.02 -0.90 49.14
C THR A 69 6.91 -1.28 47.94
N GLU A 70 7.67 -2.36 48.08
CA GLU A 70 8.70 -2.93 47.21
C GLU A 70 8.18 -3.47 45.85
N ALA A 71 6.93 -3.23 45.47
CA ALA A 71 6.30 -3.77 44.26
C ALA A 71 6.57 -2.98 42.94
N ALA A 72 7.19 -1.78 43.02
CA ALA A 72 7.45 -0.95 41.83
C ALA A 72 8.80 -1.17 41.18
N LYS A 73 9.69 -1.97 41.75
CA LYS A 73 11.04 -2.23 41.23
C LYS A 73 11.18 -3.49 40.37
N GLU A 74 10.24 -4.44 40.48
CA GLU A 74 10.27 -5.66 39.68
C GLU A 74 9.66 -5.50 38.28
N THR A 75 8.76 -4.54 38.07
CA THR A 75 8.11 -4.32 36.76
C THR A 75 9.01 -3.58 35.77
N THR A 76 9.90 -2.71 36.23
CA THR A 76 10.87 -2.02 35.36
C THR A 76 12.02 -2.91 34.90
N ALA A 77 12.50 -3.80 35.74
CA ALA A 77 13.58 -4.71 35.40
C ALA A 77 13.15 -5.81 34.41
N ALA A 78 11.88 -6.24 34.45
CA ALA A 78 11.32 -7.21 33.51
C ALA A 78 11.06 -6.60 32.11
N SER A 79 10.75 -5.30 32.03
CA SER A 79 10.56 -4.58 30.77
C SER A 79 11.88 -4.28 30.06
N GLU A 80 12.92 -3.91 30.82
CA GLU A 80 14.27 -3.68 30.26
C GLU A 80 14.94 -4.98 29.80
N ALA A 81 14.77 -6.08 30.52
CA ALA A 81 15.29 -7.38 30.14
C ALA A 81 14.59 -7.96 28.91
N ALA A 82 13.28 -7.70 28.70
CA ALA A 82 12.55 -8.11 27.50
C ALA A 82 12.96 -7.29 26.27
N THR A 83 13.27 -6.01 26.45
CA THR A 83 13.73 -5.11 25.36
C THR A 83 15.19 -5.44 24.96
N GLU A 84 16.04 -5.78 25.92
CA GLU A 84 17.42 -6.21 25.64
C GLU A 84 17.48 -7.59 24.99
N ALA A 85 16.64 -8.54 25.42
CA ALA A 85 16.54 -9.86 24.80
C ALA A 85 15.96 -9.81 23.37
N ALA A 86 15.02 -8.89 23.10
CA ALA A 86 14.48 -8.66 21.76
C ALA A 86 15.52 -7.99 20.83
N LYS A 87 16.35 -7.11 21.39
CA LYS A 87 17.43 -6.46 20.65
C LYS A 87 18.59 -7.41 20.36
N GLU A 88 18.94 -8.27 21.31
CA GLU A 88 19.99 -9.31 21.15
C GLU A 88 19.52 -10.43 20.22
N ALA A 89 18.22 -10.78 20.20
CA ALA A 89 17.61 -11.69 19.23
C ALA A 89 17.57 -11.10 17.82
N ALA A 90 17.34 -9.78 17.69
CA ALA A 90 17.37 -9.07 16.40
C ALA A 90 18.80 -8.93 15.86
N GLU A 91 19.79 -8.65 16.72
CA GLU A 91 21.21 -8.63 16.34
C GLU A 91 21.75 -10.03 16.03
N THR A 92 21.31 -11.07 16.73
CA THR A 92 21.70 -12.46 16.46
C THR A 92 21.06 -13.01 15.20
N ALA A 93 19.82 -12.57 14.86
CA ALA A 93 19.15 -12.90 13.60
C ALA A 93 19.82 -12.18 12.41
N ALA A 94 20.31 -10.95 12.60
CA ALA A 94 21.08 -10.22 11.59
C ALA A 94 22.48 -10.82 11.34
N GLN A 95 23.05 -11.53 12.32
CA GLN A 95 24.35 -12.21 12.21
C GLN A 95 24.27 -13.67 11.75
N ALA A 96 23.08 -14.27 11.74
CA ALA A 96 22.87 -15.66 11.31
C ALA A 96 22.55 -15.83 9.82
N ALA A 97 22.25 -14.75 9.09
CA ALA A 97 22.26 -14.77 7.63
C ALA A 97 23.72 -14.82 7.19
N GLY A 98 24.23 -16.03 6.88
CA GLY A 98 25.50 -16.18 6.21
C GLY A 98 25.50 -15.26 5.01
N THR A 99 26.34 -14.23 5.03
CA THR A 99 26.42 -13.23 3.97
C THR A 99 26.87 -13.92 2.68
N ALA A 100 25.91 -14.40 1.89
CA ALA A 100 26.19 -14.63 0.48
C ALA A 100 26.79 -13.31 -0.03
N ASP A 101 27.94 -13.37 -0.70
CA ASP A 101 28.48 -12.17 -1.34
C ASP A 101 27.51 -11.73 -2.44
N VAL A 102 26.62 -10.81 -2.10
CA VAL A 102 25.53 -10.34 -2.99
C VAL A 102 25.93 -9.10 -3.80
N ALA A 103 27.11 -8.51 -3.52
CA ALA A 103 27.51 -7.24 -4.11
C ALA A 103 27.49 -7.26 -5.66
N ASP A 104 27.92 -8.37 -6.27
CA ASP A 104 27.94 -8.53 -7.73
C ASP A 104 26.70 -9.24 -8.31
N LYS A 105 25.76 -9.61 -7.46
CA LYS A 105 24.51 -10.25 -7.87
C LYS A 105 23.51 -9.25 -8.44
N LYS A 106 22.73 -9.71 -9.42
CA LYS A 106 21.75 -8.89 -10.14
C LYS A 106 20.33 -9.22 -9.71
N VAL A 107 19.59 -8.20 -9.31
CA VAL A 107 18.17 -8.29 -8.96
C VAL A 107 17.34 -7.54 -9.99
N GLY A 108 16.46 -8.26 -10.71
CA GLY A 108 15.50 -7.67 -11.64
C GLY A 108 14.16 -7.50 -10.96
N ILE A 109 13.64 -6.28 -10.95
CA ILE A 109 12.38 -5.93 -10.30
C ILE A 109 11.42 -5.35 -11.35
N SER A 110 10.22 -5.90 -11.45
CA SER A 110 9.17 -5.33 -12.27
C SER A 110 7.95 -5.06 -11.41
N ILE A 111 7.54 -3.78 -11.39
CA ILE A 111 6.36 -3.29 -10.66
C ILE A 111 5.25 -3.06 -11.66
N TYR A 112 4.02 -3.50 -11.34
CA TYR A 112 2.90 -3.42 -12.27
C TYR A 112 2.65 -2.00 -12.80
N LYS A 113 2.87 -0.96 -11.94
CA LYS A 113 2.64 0.43 -12.28
C LYS A 113 3.36 1.36 -11.29
N PHE A 114 4.05 2.40 -11.77
CA PHE A 114 4.84 3.29 -10.91
C PHE A 114 4.05 4.42 -10.27
N ASP A 115 2.90 4.78 -10.81
CA ASP A 115 2.02 5.83 -10.29
C ASP A 115 1.05 5.36 -9.20
N ASP A 116 1.16 4.09 -8.77
CA ASP A 116 0.51 3.58 -7.57
C ASP A 116 1.19 4.10 -6.30
N ASN A 117 0.40 4.66 -5.37
CA ASN A 117 0.93 5.29 -4.17
C ASN A 117 1.60 4.28 -3.23
N PHE A 118 0.95 3.14 -2.96
CA PHE A 118 1.51 2.09 -2.11
C PHE A 118 2.75 1.46 -2.73
N MET A 119 2.71 1.09 -4.00
CA MET A 119 3.86 0.50 -4.68
C MET A 119 5.02 1.48 -4.84
N THR A 120 4.77 2.79 -4.76
CA THR A 120 5.84 3.78 -4.69
C THR A 120 6.62 3.67 -3.38
N LEU A 121 5.93 3.56 -2.23
CA LEU A 121 6.57 3.35 -0.93
C LEU A 121 7.30 1.99 -0.89
N TYR A 122 6.64 0.93 -1.33
CA TYR A 122 7.19 -0.42 -1.34
C TYR A 122 8.48 -0.51 -2.16
N ARG A 123 8.48 -0.03 -3.42
CA ARG A 123 9.67 -0.13 -4.28
C ARG A 123 10.84 0.73 -3.80
N GLN A 124 10.56 1.88 -3.16
CA GLN A 124 11.60 2.73 -2.58
C GLN A 124 12.26 2.03 -1.40
N GLU A 125 11.48 1.46 -0.50
CA GLU A 125 12.00 0.71 0.63
C GLU A 125 12.73 -0.57 0.18
N LEU A 126 12.19 -1.30 -0.79
CA LEU A 126 12.83 -2.49 -1.35
C LEU A 126 14.21 -2.14 -1.96
N GLN A 127 14.29 -1.04 -2.71
CA GLN A 127 15.57 -0.58 -3.26
C GLN A 127 16.55 -0.18 -2.16
N ARG A 128 16.08 0.60 -1.18
CA ARG A 128 16.88 1.02 -0.03
C ARG A 128 17.45 -0.20 0.71
N TYR A 129 16.58 -1.13 1.09
CA TYR A 129 16.97 -2.30 1.86
C TYR A 129 17.96 -3.21 1.09
N LEU A 130 17.72 -3.44 -0.22
CA LEU A 130 18.66 -4.20 -1.05
C LEU A 130 20.04 -3.53 -1.13
N THR A 131 20.09 -2.20 -1.30
CA THR A 131 21.37 -1.51 -1.55
C THR A 131 22.09 -1.07 -0.29
N GLU A 132 21.36 -0.57 0.72
CA GLU A 132 21.96 0.00 1.94
C GLU A 132 22.15 -1.03 3.03
N ASP A 133 21.17 -1.93 3.23
CA ASP A 133 21.23 -2.92 4.32
C ASP A 133 21.88 -4.25 3.87
N LEU A 134 21.54 -4.74 2.67
CA LEU A 134 22.06 -6.02 2.16
C LEU A 134 23.33 -5.90 1.32
N GLY A 135 23.66 -4.70 0.83
CA GLY A 135 24.94 -4.41 0.16
C GLY A 135 24.99 -4.77 -1.32
N PHE A 136 23.84 -4.94 -2.00
CA PHE A 136 23.83 -5.01 -3.46
C PHE A 136 24.34 -3.71 -4.07
N LYS A 137 25.12 -3.77 -5.15
CA LYS A 137 25.49 -2.58 -5.91
C LYS A 137 24.24 -2.00 -6.58
N ALA A 138 24.05 -0.68 -6.50
CA ALA A 138 22.87 -0.01 -7.04
C ALA A 138 22.67 -0.25 -8.54
N GLU A 139 23.75 -0.36 -9.31
CA GLU A 139 23.72 -0.68 -10.74
C GLU A 139 23.23 -2.11 -11.04
N ASN A 140 23.24 -2.99 -10.05
CA ASN A 140 22.79 -4.38 -10.17
C ASN A 140 21.32 -4.57 -9.72
N VAL A 141 20.69 -3.56 -9.12
CA VAL A 141 19.28 -3.55 -8.73
C VAL A 141 18.51 -2.72 -9.75
N VAL A 142 17.85 -3.40 -10.67
CA VAL A 142 17.12 -2.72 -11.78
C VAL A 142 15.63 -2.85 -11.58
N ILE A 143 14.96 -1.70 -11.44
CA ILE A 143 13.51 -1.62 -11.23
C ILE A 143 12.86 -1.05 -12.50
N GLN A 144 11.85 -1.75 -13.03
CA GLN A 144 11.13 -1.37 -14.24
C GLN A 144 9.64 -1.20 -13.98
N ASP A 145 9.04 -0.23 -14.71
CA ASP A 145 7.61 0.07 -14.69
C ASP A 145 6.88 -0.79 -15.72
N GLY A 146 5.99 -1.67 -15.26
CA GLY A 146 5.12 -2.47 -16.11
C GLY A 146 4.01 -1.67 -16.79
N LYS A 147 3.78 -0.42 -16.39
CA LYS A 147 2.81 0.54 -16.96
C LYS A 147 1.36 0.03 -17.02
N GLY A 148 1.01 -0.96 -16.19
CA GLY A 148 -0.28 -1.64 -16.25
C GLY A 148 -0.48 -2.48 -17.51
N ASP A 149 0.59 -2.80 -18.26
CA ASP A 149 0.57 -3.56 -19.50
C ASP A 149 1.30 -4.90 -19.31
N GLN A 150 0.55 -5.99 -19.39
CA GLN A 150 1.09 -7.35 -19.19
C GLN A 150 2.12 -7.70 -20.26
N ALA A 151 1.96 -7.23 -21.49
CA ALA A 151 2.94 -7.51 -22.56
C ALA A 151 4.26 -6.77 -22.32
N GLU A 152 4.21 -5.52 -21.84
CA GLU A 152 5.38 -4.77 -21.42
C GLU A 152 6.10 -5.49 -20.28
N GLN A 153 5.36 -5.92 -19.25
CA GLN A 153 5.94 -6.66 -18.12
C GLN A 153 6.59 -7.98 -18.55
N THR A 154 5.92 -8.75 -19.41
CA THR A 154 6.48 -9.99 -19.95
C THR A 154 7.77 -9.73 -20.73
N ASN A 155 7.84 -8.64 -21.52
CA ASN A 155 9.07 -8.25 -22.22
C ASN A 155 10.21 -7.88 -21.25
N GLN A 156 9.89 -7.17 -20.15
CA GLN A 156 10.86 -6.84 -19.11
C GLN A 156 11.44 -8.10 -18.44
N ILE A 157 10.59 -9.07 -18.11
CA ILE A 157 10.98 -10.35 -17.52
C ILE A 157 11.89 -11.12 -18.49
N ASN A 158 11.52 -11.21 -19.77
CA ASN A 158 12.36 -11.83 -20.80
C ASN A 158 13.73 -11.16 -20.93
N ASN A 159 13.79 -9.84 -20.81
CA ASN A 159 15.05 -9.10 -20.83
C ASN A 159 15.91 -9.43 -19.59
N PHE A 160 15.34 -9.52 -18.40
CA PHE A 160 16.07 -9.96 -17.20
C PHE A 160 16.61 -11.39 -17.36
N ILE A 161 15.79 -12.31 -17.87
CA ILE A 161 16.19 -13.69 -18.15
C ILE A 161 17.36 -13.72 -19.14
N THR A 162 17.25 -13.01 -20.26
CA THR A 162 18.29 -12.97 -21.31
C THR A 162 19.61 -12.39 -20.77
N GLN A 163 19.54 -11.41 -19.86
CA GLN A 163 20.70 -10.80 -19.23
C GLN A 163 21.21 -11.57 -18.00
N LYS A 164 20.61 -12.74 -17.72
CA LYS A 164 20.98 -13.65 -16.64
C LYS A 164 21.03 -12.96 -15.27
N TYR A 165 19.90 -12.40 -14.88
CA TYR A 165 19.73 -11.93 -13.51
C TYR A 165 19.75 -13.12 -12.54
N ASP A 166 20.23 -12.90 -11.32
CA ASP A 166 20.35 -13.96 -10.32
C ASP A 166 19.01 -14.26 -9.62
N VAL A 167 18.12 -13.28 -9.54
CA VAL A 167 16.75 -13.40 -8.96
C VAL A 167 15.84 -12.33 -9.55
N LEU A 168 14.53 -12.62 -9.63
CA LEU A 168 13.51 -11.65 -10.00
C LEU A 168 12.57 -11.40 -8.82
N ILE A 169 12.15 -10.13 -8.62
CA ILE A 169 11.10 -9.72 -7.68
C ILE A 169 10.00 -9.07 -8.50
N LEU A 170 8.80 -9.63 -8.50
CA LEU A 170 7.75 -9.29 -9.46
C LEU A 170 6.43 -8.94 -8.76
N ASN A 171 5.98 -7.71 -8.99
CA ASN A 171 4.61 -7.30 -8.71
C ASN A 171 3.82 -7.37 -10.02
N LEU A 172 2.96 -8.37 -10.16
CA LEU A 172 2.32 -8.72 -11.43
C LEU A 172 1.31 -7.67 -11.89
N VAL A 173 1.26 -7.40 -13.20
CA VAL A 173 0.16 -6.64 -13.81
C VAL A 173 -1.14 -7.45 -13.71
N GLN A 174 -1.09 -8.73 -14.06
CA GLN A 174 -2.19 -9.69 -13.92
C GLN A 174 -1.73 -10.88 -13.08
N ALA A 175 -2.37 -11.13 -11.95
CA ALA A 175 -2.06 -12.28 -11.10
C ALA A 175 -2.20 -13.60 -11.85
N SER A 176 -3.14 -13.69 -12.78
CA SER A 176 -3.36 -14.86 -13.64
C SER A 176 -2.19 -15.20 -14.59
N SER A 177 -1.21 -14.30 -14.74
CA SER A 177 0.01 -14.56 -15.51
C SER A 177 1.09 -15.32 -14.73
N ALA A 178 0.91 -15.50 -13.42
CA ALA A 178 1.89 -16.16 -12.55
C ALA A 178 2.37 -17.52 -13.06
N PRO A 179 1.50 -18.46 -13.52
CA PRO A 179 1.95 -19.77 -14.00
C PRO A 179 2.91 -19.66 -15.20
N GLU A 180 2.60 -18.82 -16.19
CA GLU A 180 3.45 -18.61 -17.37
C GLU A 180 4.80 -18.01 -16.98
N ILE A 181 4.79 -17.00 -16.11
CA ILE A 181 6.00 -16.32 -15.63
C ILE A 181 6.85 -17.27 -14.79
N THR A 182 6.22 -18.07 -13.94
CA THR A 182 6.92 -19.11 -13.16
C THR A 182 7.63 -20.09 -14.08
N ASP A 183 6.95 -20.58 -15.13
CA ASP A 183 7.56 -21.51 -16.10
C ASP A 183 8.74 -20.87 -16.83
N MET A 184 8.63 -19.62 -17.27
CA MET A 184 9.73 -18.88 -17.89
C MET A 184 10.96 -18.79 -16.98
N CYS A 185 10.74 -18.46 -15.70
CA CYS A 185 11.80 -18.35 -14.70
C CYS A 185 12.42 -19.73 -14.38
N LYS A 186 11.58 -20.76 -14.19
CA LYS A 186 11.99 -22.15 -13.96
C LYS A 186 12.88 -22.68 -15.09
N ASP A 187 12.44 -22.49 -16.35
CA ASP A 187 13.19 -22.94 -17.53
C ASP A 187 14.53 -22.22 -17.67
N ALA A 188 14.62 -20.97 -17.21
CA ALA A 188 15.85 -20.20 -17.16
C ALA A 188 16.74 -20.51 -15.94
N GLY A 189 16.22 -21.23 -14.95
CA GLY A 189 16.90 -21.50 -13.67
C GLY A 189 17.04 -20.27 -12.80
N ILE A 190 16.14 -19.29 -12.92
CA ILE A 190 16.13 -18.04 -12.16
C ILE A 190 15.01 -18.09 -11.13
N PRO A 191 15.30 -17.97 -9.83
CA PRO A 191 14.27 -17.92 -8.79
C PRO A 191 13.44 -16.63 -8.88
N VAL A 192 12.18 -16.70 -8.43
CA VAL A 192 11.25 -15.58 -8.47
C VAL A 192 10.57 -15.36 -7.13
N VAL A 193 10.48 -14.09 -6.73
CA VAL A 193 9.72 -13.61 -5.58
C VAL A 193 8.55 -12.77 -6.10
N PHE A 194 7.34 -13.28 -5.98
CA PHE A 194 6.13 -12.52 -6.26
C PHE A 194 5.78 -11.67 -5.05
N ILE A 195 5.34 -10.44 -5.27
CA ILE A 195 5.03 -9.48 -4.22
C ILE A 195 3.67 -8.81 -4.42
N ASN A 196 2.97 -8.49 -3.32
CA ASN A 196 1.74 -7.71 -3.24
C ASN A 196 0.54 -8.33 -3.97
N ARG A 197 0.60 -8.61 -5.27
CA ARG A 197 -0.48 -9.25 -6.04
C ARG A 197 -0.31 -10.76 -5.98
N GLU A 198 -1.10 -11.39 -5.10
CA GLU A 198 -1.02 -12.82 -4.80
C GLU A 198 -1.41 -13.66 -6.02
N PRO A 199 -0.58 -14.63 -6.43
CA PRO A 199 -0.96 -15.67 -7.37
C PRO A 199 -2.08 -16.56 -6.83
N ASP A 200 -2.71 -17.35 -7.70
CA ASP A 200 -3.71 -18.31 -7.27
C ASP A 200 -3.10 -19.37 -6.33
N GLU A 201 -3.84 -19.81 -5.32
CA GLU A 201 -3.42 -20.83 -4.36
C GLU A 201 -2.95 -22.13 -5.05
N ALA A 202 -3.57 -22.49 -6.18
CA ALA A 202 -3.17 -23.66 -6.98
C ALA A 202 -1.77 -23.50 -7.57
N GLU A 203 -1.35 -22.27 -7.91
CA GLU A 203 -0.01 -22.00 -8.41
C GLU A 203 1.01 -22.04 -7.26
N GLU A 204 0.69 -21.49 -6.10
CA GLU A 204 1.54 -21.60 -4.90
C GLU A 204 1.75 -23.06 -4.50
N GLN A 205 0.67 -23.88 -4.55
CA GLN A 205 0.77 -25.32 -4.29
C GLN A 205 1.63 -26.03 -5.34
N ARG A 206 1.55 -25.64 -6.62
CA ARG A 206 2.40 -26.18 -7.69
C ARG A 206 3.89 -25.94 -7.42
N TRP A 207 4.25 -24.78 -6.88
CA TRP A 207 5.65 -24.50 -6.50
C TRP A 207 6.18 -25.50 -5.47
N VAL A 208 5.35 -25.86 -4.50
CA VAL A 208 5.70 -26.87 -3.49
C VAL A 208 5.84 -28.26 -4.13
N ASP A 209 4.85 -28.67 -4.91
CA ASP A 209 4.76 -30.03 -5.48
C ASP A 209 5.90 -30.29 -6.49
N GLU A 210 6.25 -29.29 -7.30
CA GLU A 210 7.28 -29.38 -8.32
C GLU A 210 8.65 -28.86 -7.88
N LYS A 211 8.77 -28.40 -6.60
CA LYS A 211 9.98 -27.81 -6.02
C LYS A 211 10.55 -26.66 -6.88
N ILE A 212 9.70 -25.75 -7.24
CA ILE A 212 10.06 -24.57 -8.01
C ILE A 212 10.60 -23.51 -7.05
N ASN A 213 11.70 -22.84 -7.41
CA ASN A 213 12.26 -21.73 -6.65
C ASN A 213 11.41 -20.47 -6.84
N ALA A 214 10.21 -20.48 -6.30
CA ALA A 214 9.26 -19.38 -6.32
C ALA A 214 8.65 -19.19 -4.94
N THR A 215 8.34 -17.95 -4.58
CA THR A 215 7.65 -17.59 -3.33
C THR A 215 6.76 -16.37 -3.55
N TYR A 216 5.71 -16.27 -2.75
CA TYR A 216 4.92 -15.05 -2.62
C TYR A 216 5.19 -14.39 -1.27
N VAL A 217 5.45 -13.08 -1.28
CA VAL A 217 5.59 -12.24 -0.08
C VAL A 217 4.51 -11.17 -0.11
N GLY A 218 3.64 -11.19 0.89
CA GLY A 218 2.54 -10.23 0.97
C GLY A 218 1.66 -10.46 2.19
N CYS A 219 0.58 -9.67 2.25
CA CYS A 219 -0.39 -9.72 3.32
C CYS A 219 -1.66 -10.46 2.86
N ASP A 220 -2.39 -11.07 3.79
CA ASP A 220 -3.72 -11.63 3.51
C ASP A 220 -4.78 -10.52 3.48
N ALA A 221 -5.26 -10.17 2.31
CA ALA A 221 -6.21 -9.08 2.12
C ALA A 221 -7.57 -9.32 2.82
N ARG A 222 -7.89 -10.57 3.21
CA ARG A 222 -9.06 -10.87 4.06
C ARG A 222 -8.93 -10.20 5.42
N GLN A 223 -7.73 -10.16 5.98
CA GLN A 223 -7.44 -9.48 7.24
C GLN A 223 -7.70 -7.96 7.12
N SER A 224 -7.21 -7.31 6.06
CA SER A 224 -7.45 -5.87 5.89
C SER A 224 -8.92 -5.52 5.67
N GLY A 225 -9.65 -6.30 4.88
CA GLY A 225 -11.10 -6.13 4.75
C GLY A 225 -11.82 -6.29 6.08
N THR A 226 -11.49 -7.34 6.85
CA THR A 226 -12.05 -7.55 8.19
C THR A 226 -11.79 -6.34 9.10
N TYR A 227 -10.57 -5.81 9.11
CA TYR A 227 -10.24 -4.63 9.90
C TYR A 227 -11.04 -3.39 9.49
N GLN A 228 -11.27 -3.15 8.19
CA GLN A 228 -12.15 -2.06 7.74
C GLN A 228 -13.59 -2.20 8.33
N GLY A 229 -14.15 -3.40 8.34
CA GLY A 229 -15.45 -3.64 8.94
C GLY A 229 -15.44 -3.48 10.47
N GLU A 230 -14.38 -3.94 11.14
CA GLU A 230 -14.21 -3.76 12.58
C GLU A 230 -14.06 -2.29 12.96
N GLU A 231 -13.36 -1.47 12.17
CA GLU A 231 -13.26 -0.03 12.38
C GLU A 231 -14.64 0.65 12.42
N ILE A 232 -15.57 0.19 11.57
CA ILE A 232 -16.96 0.66 11.58
C ILE A 232 -17.72 0.14 12.80
N LEU A 233 -17.54 -1.13 13.19
CA LEU A 233 -18.16 -1.73 14.37
C LEU A 233 -17.71 -1.08 15.68
N GLU A 234 -16.51 -0.52 15.71
CA GLU A 234 -15.94 0.20 16.87
C GLU A 234 -16.46 1.64 17.00
N THR A 235 -17.16 2.18 16.00
CA THR A 235 -17.80 3.49 16.08
C THR A 235 -18.99 3.47 17.06
N GLU A 236 -19.38 4.64 17.56
CA GLU A 236 -20.48 4.76 18.54
C GLU A 236 -21.80 4.18 18.02
N THR A 237 -22.08 4.38 16.73
CA THR A 237 -23.31 3.90 16.07
C THR A 237 -23.15 2.53 15.44
N LYS A 238 -21.95 1.96 15.41
CA LYS A 238 -21.59 0.74 14.67
C LYS A 238 -21.93 0.80 13.17
N GLY A 239 -21.85 2.03 12.61
CA GLY A 239 -22.15 2.32 11.22
C GLY A 239 -23.57 2.78 10.94
N ASP A 240 -24.55 2.47 11.79
CA ASP A 240 -25.96 2.89 11.67
C ASP A 240 -26.13 4.28 12.28
N ILE A 241 -25.86 5.33 11.48
CA ILE A 241 -25.88 6.72 11.92
C ILE A 241 -27.32 7.22 12.06
N ASN A 242 -28.18 6.81 11.16
CA ASN A 242 -29.58 7.27 11.10
C ASN A 242 -30.51 6.50 12.06
N GLY A 243 -30.05 5.36 12.63
CA GLY A 243 -30.79 4.55 13.62
C GLY A 243 -31.94 3.75 13.01
N ASP A 244 -31.89 3.41 11.72
CA ASP A 244 -32.94 2.64 11.04
C ASP A 244 -32.75 1.10 11.16
N GLY A 245 -31.64 0.67 11.78
CA GLY A 245 -31.34 -0.73 12.08
C GLY A 245 -30.47 -1.39 11.03
N LYS A 246 -29.95 -0.67 10.05
CA LYS A 246 -29.04 -1.18 9.02
C LYS A 246 -27.93 -0.17 8.70
N VAL A 247 -26.85 -0.63 8.07
CA VAL A 247 -25.76 0.20 7.57
C VAL A 247 -25.87 0.31 6.05
N SER A 248 -26.16 1.53 5.57
CA SER A 248 -26.24 1.80 4.13
C SER A 248 -24.89 2.30 3.61
N TYR A 249 -24.27 1.56 2.68
CA TYR A 249 -22.89 1.82 2.29
C TYR A 249 -22.66 1.99 0.79
N VAL A 250 -21.57 2.66 0.47
CA VAL A 250 -20.95 2.74 -0.85
C VAL A 250 -19.63 2.01 -0.82
N MET A 251 -19.36 1.14 -1.81
CA MET A 251 -18.11 0.44 -1.99
C MET A 251 -17.35 0.98 -3.20
N ILE A 252 -16.17 1.56 -2.98
CA ILE A 252 -15.24 1.97 -4.03
C ILE A 252 -14.16 0.92 -4.13
N GLN A 253 -14.30 0.05 -5.13
CA GLN A 253 -13.48 -1.13 -5.32
C GLN A 253 -12.21 -0.82 -6.10
N GLY A 254 -11.10 -1.48 -5.79
CA GLY A 254 -9.87 -1.46 -6.58
C GLY A 254 -10.04 -2.14 -7.93
N ASP A 255 -8.93 -2.66 -8.49
CA ASP A 255 -8.97 -3.47 -9.70
C ASP A 255 -9.55 -4.86 -9.38
N PRO A 256 -10.71 -5.24 -9.94
CA PRO A 256 -11.34 -6.54 -9.66
C PRO A 256 -10.52 -7.77 -10.11
N GLU A 257 -9.54 -7.59 -11.02
CA GLU A 257 -8.60 -8.64 -11.41
C GLU A 257 -7.55 -8.90 -10.31
N ASN A 258 -7.43 -8.01 -9.33
CA ASN A 258 -6.59 -8.20 -8.16
C ASN A 258 -7.40 -8.82 -7.02
N VAL A 259 -6.93 -9.94 -6.50
CA VAL A 259 -7.55 -10.67 -5.40
C VAL A 259 -7.73 -9.82 -4.14
N ASP A 260 -6.80 -8.88 -3.89
CA ASP A 260 -6.91 -7.94 -2.78
C ASP A 260 -8.18 -7.09 -2.85
N ALA A 261 -8.53 -6.60 -4.04
CA ALA A 261 -9.76 -5.84 -4.22
C ALA A 261 -11.01 -6.69 -3.94
N GLN A 262 -10.98 -7.96 -4.33
CA GLN A 262 -12.09 -8.88 -4.07
C GLN A 262 -12.23 -9.13 -2.57
N TYR A 263 -11.15 -9.49 -1.89
CA TYR A 263 -11.17 -9.81 -0.45
C TYR A 263 -11.47 -8.59 0.42
N ARG A 264 -10.87 -7.42 0.15
CA ARG A 264 -11.20 -6.19 0.88
C ARG A 264 -12.67 -5.83 0.72
N THR A 265 -13.23 -5.97 -0.50
CA THR A 265 -14.66 -5.73 -0.77
C THR A 265 -15.56 -6.70 -0.02
N GLU A 266 -15.25 -8.00 -0.03
CA GLU A 266 -16.06 -9.03 0.62
C GLU A 266 -15.96 -8.94 2.14
N PHE A 267 -14.75 -8.93 2.67
CA PHE A 267 -14.52 -9.11 4.10
C PHE A 267 -14.83 -7.86 4.93
N SER A 268 -14.81 -6.65 4.34
CA SER A 268 -15.26 -5.45 5.05
C SER A 268 -16.77 -5.50 5.34
N VAL A 269 -17.56 -5.94 4.39
CA VAL A 269 -19.01 -6.12 4.57
C VAL A 269 -19.31 -7.37 5.42
N LYS A 270 -18.54 -8.44 5.21
CA LYS A 270 -18.67 -9.69 5.98
C LYS A 270 -18.46 -9.46 7.48
N ALA A 271 -17.50 -8.63 7.88
CA ALA A 271 -17.29 -8.32 9.30
C ALA A 271 -18.54 -7.70 9.96
N LEU A 272 -19.24 -6.80 9.26
CA LEU A 272 -20.51 -6.25 9.73
C LEU A 272 -21.60 -7.33 9.86
N THR A 273 -21.78 -8.13 8.82
CA THR A 273 -22.83 -9.17 8.80
C THR A 273 -22.57 -10.28 9.81
N ASP A 274 -21.32 -10.70 9.99
CA ASP A 274 -20.94 -11.68 11.02
C ASP A 274 -21.19 -11.15 12.45
N ALA A 275 -21.09 -9.83 12.65
CA ALA A 275 -21.46 -9.17 13.91
C ALA A 275 -22.99 -8.99 14.08
N GLY A 276 -23.80 -9.42 13.09
CA GLY A 276 -25.25 -9.34 13.13
C GLY A 276 -25.82 -7.99 12.70
N VAL A 277 -25.02 -7.15 12.05
CA VAL A 277 -25.47 -5.85 11.50
C VAL A 277 -26.10 -6.11 10.13
N GLU A 278 -27.31 -5.58 9.92
CA GLU A 278 -27.95 -5.56 8.60
C GLU A 278 -27.25 -4.52 7.73
N VAL A 279 -27.02 -4.82 6.46
CA VAL A 279 -26.33 -3.92 5.53
C VAL A 279 -27.13 -3.68 4.24
N GLU A 280 -27.03 -2.49 3.67
CA GLU A 280 -27.60 -2.15 2.36
C GLU A 280 -26.52 -1.58 1.43
N GLU A 281 -26.20 -2.32 0.36
CA GLU A 281 -25.31 -1.82 -0.69
C GLU A 281 -26.06 -0.81 -1.57
N LEU A 282 -25.72 0.48 -1.45
CA LEU A 282 -26.29 1.54 -2.31
C LEU A 282 -25.59 1.59 -3.66
N LEU A 283 -24.26 1.41 -3.66
CA LEU A 283 -23.43 1.43 -4.86
C LEU A 283 -22.16 0.62 -4.63
N LYS A 284 -21.77 -0.16 -5.63
CA LYS A 284 -20.42 -0.71 -5.75
C LYS A 284 -19.86 -0.33 -7.12
N GLN A 285 -18.73 0.36 -7.15
CA GLN A 285 -18.12 0.82 -8.38
C GLN A 285 -16.58 0.72 -8.34
N ARG A 286 -16.01 0.42 -9.51
CA ARG A 286 -14.58 0.26 -9.71
C ARG A 286 -13.87 1.61 -9.76
N GLY A 287 -12.96 1.85 -8.82
CA GLY A 287 -12.10 3.03 -8.70
C GLY A 287 -10.66 2.81 -9.18
N ASP A 288 -10.25 1.56 -9.40
CA ASP A 288 -8.93 1.18 -9.95
C ASP A 288 -7.72 1.72 -9.16
N TRP A 289 -7.84 1.82 -7.84
CA TRP A 289 -6.82 2.37 -6.93
C TRP A 289 -6.54 3.87 -7.15
N ASP A 290 -7.37 4.54 -7.98
CA ASP A 290 -7.15 5.92 -8.45
C ASP A 290 -7.96 6.92 -7.63
N GLN A 291 -7.27 7.92 -7.07
CA GLN A 291 -7.85 8.96 -6.23
C GLN A 291 -8.90 9.80 -6.98
N ALA A 292 -8.60 10.21 -8.22
CA ALA A 292 -9.50 11.08 -8.98
C ALA A 292 -10.78 10.35 -9.42
N LYS A 293 -10.66 9.06 -9.80
CA LYS A 293 -11.83 8.21 -10.08
C LYS A 293 -12.69 8.04 -8.84
N ALA A 294 -12.08 7.76 -7.70
CA ALA A 294 -12.80 7.59 -6.45
C ALA A 294 -13.52 8.87 -6.02
N GLN A 295 -12.89 10.04 -6.19
CA GLN A 295 -13.53 11.32 -5.96
C GLN A 295 -14.80 11.48 -6.81
N GLN A 296 -14.73 11.16 -8.10
CA GLN A 296 -15.89 11.25 -8.99
C GLN A 296 -16.99 10.27 -8.58
N ILE A 297 -16.63 9.02 -8.27
CA ILE A 297 -17.58 7.99 -7.80
C ILE A 297 -18.27 8.43 -6.51
N ALA A 298 -17.51 8.92 -5.54
CA ALA A 298 -18.07 9.41 -4.27
C ALA A 298 -18.98 10.62 -4.49
N GLN A 299 -18.60 11.57 -5.35
CA GLN A 299 -19.41 12.73 -5.68
C GLN A 299 -20.74 12.32 -6.34
N ASP A 300 -20.72 11.40 -7.29
CA ASP A 300 -21.91 10.90 -7.96
C ASP A 300 -22.81 10.14 -6.98
N ALA A 301 -22.24 9.32 -6.11
CA ALA A 301 -22.97 8.62 -5.05
C ALA A 301 -23.63 9.60 -4.06
N LEU A 302 -22.91 10.60 -3.58
CA LEU A 302 -23.44 11.63 -2.67
C LEU A 302 -24.56 12.44 -3.32
N ASN A 303 -24.44 12.79 -4.61
CA ASN A 303 -25.51 13.45 -5.35
C ASN A 303 -26.78 12.57 -5.51
N GLN A 304 -26.60 11.25 -5.67
CA GLN A 304 -27.69 10.32 -5.91
C GLN A 304 -28.40 9.89 -4.62
N TYR A 305 -27.65 9.59 -3.57
CA TYR A 305 -28.15 8.97 -2.35
C TYR A 305 -28.16 9.93 -1.14
N GLY A 306 -27.36 11.02 -1.17
CA GLY A 306 -27.34 12.05 -0.14
C GLY A 306 -27.05 11.47 1.24
N ASP A 307 -27.88 11.83 2.20
CA ASP A 307 -27.75 11.44 3.61
C ASP A 307 -28.02 9.96 3.89
N LYS A 308 -28.43 9.18 2.87
CA LYS A 308 -28.59 7.74 3.03
C LYS A 308 -27.25 7.00 3.11
N ILE A 309 -26.17 7.62 2.63
CA ILE A 309 -24.85 7.00 2.70
C ILE A 309 -24.32 7.20 4.13
N GLU A 310 -24.11 6.10 4.83
CA GLU A 310 -23.57 6.11 6.20
C GLU A 310 -22.10 5.72 6.23
N VAL A 311 -21.68 4.81 5.31
CA VAL A 311 -20.30 4.34 5.23
C VAL A 311 -19.84 4.39 3.78
N ILE A 312 -18.63 4.88 3.55
CA ILE A 312 -17.88 4.68 2.31
C ILE A 312 -16.69 3.77 2.61
N PHE A 313 -16.72 2.55 2.05
CA PHE A 313 -15.60 1.65 2.03
C PHE A 313 -14.76 1.92 0.79
N CYS A 314 -13.46 2.20 0.97
CA CYS A 314 -12.49 2.29 -0.10
C CYS A 314 -11.47 1.17 0.04
N ASN A 315 -11.20 0.42 -1.03
CA ASN A 315 -10.24 -0.68 -0.95
C ASN A 315 -8.79 -0.20 -0.74
N ASN A 316 -8.49 1.11 -0.92
CA ASN A 316 -7.22 1.70 -0.50
C ASN A 316 -7.36 3.18 -0.09
N ASP A 317 -6.30 3.73 0.50
CA ASP A 317 -6.28 5.11 0.98
C ASP A 317 -6.23 6.15 -0.14
N ALA A 318 -5.61 5.86 -1.29
CA ALA A 318 -5.66 6.80 -2.40
C ALA A 318 -7.12 7.07 -2.82
N MET A 319 -7.95 6.03 -2.88
CA MET A 319 -9.38 6.17 -3.14
C MET A 319 -10.12 6.82 -1.97
N ALA A 320 -9.74 6.54 -0.71
CA ALA A 320 -10.34 7.19 0.46
C ALA A 320 -10.05 8.69 0.49
N LEU A 321 -8.84 9.12 0.14
CA LEU A 321 -8.49 10.54 -0.01
C LEU A 321 -9.33 11.23 -1.09
N GLY A 322 -9.61 10.53 -2.19
CA GLY A 322 -10.53 11.04 -3.22
C GLY A 322 -11.97 11.16 -2.72
N ALA A 323 -12.46 10.13 -2.03
CA ALA A 323 -13.80 10.13 -1.43
C ALA A 323 -13.95 11.22 -0.37
N LEU A 324 -12.93 11.47 0.46
CA LEU A 324 -12.90 12.54 1.45
C LEU A 324 -13.13 13.91 0.81
N GLN A 325 -12.45 14.19 -0.31
CA GLN A 325 -12.65 15.46 -1.02
C GLN A 325 -14.11 15.65 -1.49
N ALA A 326 -14.75 14.58 -1.94
CA ALA A 326 -16.17 14.62 -2.34
C ALA A 326 -17.08 14.79 -1.12
N ILE A 327 -16.81 14.14 0.00
CA ILE A 327 -17.55 14.28 1.26
C ILE A 327 -17.49 15.73 1.77
N GLU A 328 -16.28 16.32 1.83
CA GLU A 328 -16.09 17.71 2.25
C GLU A 328 -16.78 18.71 1.30
N ALA A 329 -16.71 18.46 -0.03
CA ALA A 329 -17.37 19.28 -1.04
C ALA A 329 -18.91 19.21 -0.93
N ALA A 330 -19.47 18.09 -0.51
CA ALA A 330 -20.89 17.93 -0.23
C ALA A 330 -21.32 18.57 1.13
N GLY A 331 -20.37 19.09 1.89
CA GLY A 331 -20.61 19.70 3.21
C GLY A 331 -20.85 18.69 4.31
N ARG A 332 -20.56 17.41 4.08
CA ARG A 332 -20.65 16.34 5.08
C ARG A 332 -19.35 16.21 5.87
N LYS A 333 -19.43 15.60 7.03
CA LYS A 333 -18.30 15.46 7.96
C LYS A 333 -18.12 14.02 8.38
N VAL A 334 -16.92 13.51 8.15
CA VAL A 334 -16.54 12.17 8.59
C VAL A 334 -16.60 12.10 10.13
N ASN A 335 -17.05 10.96 10.63
CA ASN A 335 -17.29 10.66 12.06
C ASN A 335 -18.41 11.48 12.74
N GLU A 336 -19.12 12.34 11.99
CA GLU A 336 -20.33 13.02 12.45
C GLU A 336 -21.58 12.50 11.74
N ASP A 337 -21.56 12.50 10.41
CA ASP A 337 -22.72 12.14 9.59
C ASP A 337 -22.41 11.12 8.47
N ILE A 338 -21.17 10.69 8.36
CA ILE A 338 -20.69 9.64 7.45
C ILE A 338 -19.38 9.04 7.99
N TYR A 339 -19.15 7.75 7.73
CA TYR A 339 -17.88 7.08 8.02
C TYR A 339 -17.09 6.81 6.74
N LEU A 340 -15.76 6.84 6.84
CA LEU A 340 -14.84 6.62 5.73
C LEU A 340 -13.67 5.77 6.18
N VAL A 341 -13.44 4.64 5.51
CA VAL A 341 -12.31 3.75 5.80
C VAL A 341 -11.51 3.42 4.54
N GLY A 342 -10.21 3.25 4.70
CA GLY A 342 -9.25 2.92 3.64
C GLY A 342 -8.34 1.75 4.03
N VAL A 343 -7.30 1.52 3.24
CA VAL A 343 -6.21 0.56 3.48
C VAL A 343 -4.93 1.15 2.89
N ASP A 344 -3.82 0.87 3.46
CA ASP A 344 -2.39 1.12 3.18
C ASP A 344 -1.71 1.96 4.26
N ALA A 345 -2.46 2.75 5.02
CA ALA A 345 -1.94 3.75 5.96
C ALA A 345 -0.97 4.73 5.28
N LEU A 346 -1.38 5.30 4.14
CA LEU A 346 -0.63 6.41 3.55
C LEU A 346 -0.52 7.55 4.58
N THR A 347 0.62 8.23 4.63
CA THR A 347 0.92 9.27 5.62
C THR A 347 -0.22 10.30 5.75
N GLU A 348 -0.82 10.73 4.62
CA GLU A 348 -1.95 11.67 4.61
C GLU A 348 -3.22 11.05 5.20
N ALA A 349 -3.49 9.77 4.90
CA ALA A 349 -4.65 9.06 5.45
C ALA A 349 -4.51 8.86 6.97
N VAL A 350 -3.33 8.48 7.46
CA VAL A 350 -3.05 8.37 8.89
C VAL A 350 -3.21 9.73 9.59
N GLN A 351 -2.75 10.82 8.98
CA GLN A 351 -2.97 12.16 9.50
C GLN A 351 -4.48 12.50 9.54
N ASN A 352 -5.23 12.11 8.51
CA ASN A 352 -6.69 12.31 8.49
C ASN A 352 -7.42 11.49 9.58
N VAL A 353 -6.91 10.31 9.93
CA VAL A 353 -7.44 9.55 11.09
C VAL A 353 -7.20 10.33 12.40
N ILE A 354 -6.00 10.89 12.59
CA ILE A 354 -5.66 11.72 13.75
C ILE A 354 -6.56 12.96 13.82
N ASP A 355 -6.79 13.60 12.68
CA ASP A 355 -7.58 14.83 12.56
C ASP A 355 -9.11 14.57 12.59
N GLY A 356 -9.56 13.30 12.66
CA GLY A 356 -10.96 12.92 12.65
C GLY A 356 -11.64 13.03 11.27
N LYS A 357 -10.88 13.14 10.19
CA LYS A 357 -11.35 13.26 8.81
C LYS A 357 -11.42 11.92 8.05
N GLN A 358 -10.90 10.87 8.64
CA GLN A 358 -11.05 9.48 8.21
C GLN A 358 -11.29 8.62 9.44
N THR A 359 -12.20 7.65 9.35
CA THR A 359 -12.61 6.83 10.49
C THR A 359 -11.50 5.86 10.90
N GLY A 360 -10.87 5.24 9.92
CA GLY A 360 -9.77 4.32 10.09
C GLY A 360 -9.06 4.01 8.78
N THR A 361 -7.93 3.36 8.90
CA THR A 361 -7.19 2.74 7.79
C THR A 361 -6.48 1.49 8.29
N VAL A 362 -5.92 0.72 7.38
CA VAL A 362 -5.19 -0.50 7.72
C VAL A 362 -3.77 -0.39 7.21
N PHE A 363 -2.79 -0.46 8.10
CA PHE A 363 -1.39 -0.38 7.71
C PHE A 363 -0.95 -1.63 6.97
N ASN A 364 -0.65 -1.45 5.70
CA ASN A 364 -0.05 -2.42 4.80
C ASN A 364 1.47 -2.27 4.92
N ASP A 365 2.10 -3.01 5.84
CA ASP A 365 3.49 -2.78 6.25
C ASP A 365 4.49 -3.03 5.10
N HIS A 366 4.70 -2.00 4.28
CA HIS A 366 5.64 -2.05 3.15
C HIS A 366 7.11 -2.22 3.59
N PHE A 367 7.47 -1.84 4.83
CA PHE A 367 8.81 -2.07 5.36
C PHE A 367 9.07 -3.56 5.58
N SER A 368 8.17 -4.21 6.31
CA SER A 368 8.28 -5.65 6.59
C SER A 368 8.16 -6.49 5.32
N GLN A 369 7.27 -6.12 4.40
CA GLN A 369 7.13 -6.81 3.12
C GLN A 369 8.36 -6.64 2.23
N ALA A 370 8.92 -5.43 2.10
CA ALA A 370 10.12 -5.17 1.30
C ALA A 370 11.33 -5.94 1.86
N LYS A 371 11.47 -5.93 3.20
CA LYS A 371 12.50 -6.71 3.88
C LYS A 371 12.35 -8.21 3.62
N ALA A 372 11.17 -8.77 3.80
CA ALA A 372 10.91 -10.20 3.59
C ALA A 372 11.16 -10.63 2.14
N ALA A 373 10.77 -9.79 1.17
CA ALA A 373 11.01 -10.06 -0.25
C ALA A 373 12.51 -10.04 -0.60
N ALA A 374 13.25 -9.06 -0.08
CA ALA A 374 14.69 -8.98 -0.30
C ALA A 374 15.45 -10.12 0.39
N ASP A 375 15.07 -10.48 1.63
CA ASP A 375 15.65 -11.61 2.35
C ASP A 375 15.38 -12.95 1.63
N ALA A 376 14.17 -13.15 1.09
CA ALA A 376 13.84 -14.31 0.26
C ALA A 376 14.71 -14.38 -0.99
N ALA A 377 14.93 -13.24 -1.66
CA ALA A 377 15.81 -13.15 -2.82
C ALA A 377 17.26 -13.54 -2.47
N VAL A 378 17.80 -13.08 -1.32
CA VAL A 378 19.14 -13.47 -0.87
C VAL A 378 19.23 -14.95 -0.58
N LYS A 379 18.23 -15.55 0.09
CA LYS A 379 18.19 -16.99 0.36
C LYS A 379 18.22 -17.79 -0.96
N PHE A 380 17.41 -17.42 -1.95
CA PHE A 380 17.44 -18.05 -3.26
C PHE A 380 18.82 -17.94 -3.94
N ILE A 381 19.47 -16.77 -3.88
CA ILE A 381 20.82 -16.57 -4.41
C ILE A 381 21.83 -17.47 -3.68
N GLY A 382 21.67 -17.70 -2.38
CA GLY A 382 22.46 -18.61 -1.57
C GLY A 382 22.16 -20.09 -1.81
N GLY A 383 21.13 -20.42 -2.59
CA GLY A 383 20.69 -21.80 -2.83
C GLY A 383 19.94 -22.41 -1.64
N GLU A 384 19.39 -21.58 -0.78
CA GLU A 384 18.58 -22.00 0.36
C GLU A 384 17.13 -22.27 -0.06
N GLU A 385 16.45 -23.15 0.67
CA GLU A 385 15.01 -23.36 0.52
C GLU A 385 14.24 -22.16 1.10
N VAL A 386 13.17 -21.76 0.41
CA VAL A 386 12.27 -20.67 0.82
C VAL A 386 10.85 -21.22 0.79
N ASP A 387 10.06 -20.92 1.80
CA ASP A 387 8.65 -21.29 1.84
C ASP A 387 7.90 -20.68 0.64
N ALA A 388 6.93 -21.39 0.09
CA ALA A 388 6.15 -20.92 -1.07
C ALA A 388 5.39 -19.62 -0.76
N LYS A 389 5.09 -19.34 0.52
CA LYS A 389 4.43 -18.13 0.98
C LYS A 389 5.06 -17.60 2.25
N ILE A 390 5.36 -16.32 2.27
CA ILE A 390 5.90 -15.58 3.41
C ILE A 390 4.88 -14.50 3.78
N PRO A 391 4.01 -14.76 4.78
CA PRO A 391 2.98 -13.81 5.16
C PRO A 391 3.54 -12.65 5.98
N VAL A 392 2.97 -11.46 5.77
CA VAL A 392 3.15 -10.28 6.60
C VAL A 392 1.79 -9.82 7.08
N ASP A 393 1.66 -9.47 8.36
CA ASP A 393 0.39 -9.06 8.94
C ASP A 393 0.05 -7.60 8.64
N TYR A 394 -1.23 -7.34 8.46
CA TYR A 394 -1.78 -5.99 8.50
C TYR A 394 -1.90 -5.49 9.95
N ILE A 395 -1.93 -4.17 10.12
CA ILE A 395 -2.21 -3.54 11.42
C ILE A 395 -3.40 -2.59 11.25
N LYS A 396 -4.46 -2.80 12.03
CA LYS A 396 -5.61 -1.90 12.08
C LYS A 396 -5.18 -0.54 12.66
N VAL A 397 -5.56 0.57 12.02
CA VAL A 397 -5.18 1.93 12.40
C VAL A 397 -6.41 2.77 12.68
N THR A 398 -6.60 3.08 13.95
CA THR A 398 -7.64 3.97 14.44
C THR A 398 -7.01 5.16 15.18
N ASN A 399 -7.79 6.09 15.65
CA ASN A 399 -7.28 7.22 16.44
C ASN A 399 -6.43 6.77 17.65
N ALA A 400 -6.63 5.54 18.14
CA ALA A 400 -5.91 5.01 19.30
C ALA A 400 -4.41 4.78 19.04
N ASN A 401 -4.01 4.45 17.82
CA ASN A 401 -2.63 4.10 17.46
C ASN A 401 -2.10 4.85 16.22
N ALA A 402 -2.90 5.73 15.61
CA ALA A 402 -2.53 6.43 14.39
C ALA A 402 -1.24 7.26 14.55
N GLN A 403 -1.00 7.86 15.72
CA GLN A 403 0.22 8.62 15.98
C GLN A 403 1.46 7.73 15.98
N GLU A 404 1.39 6.53 16.54
CA GLU A 404 2.49 5.55 16.52
C GLU A 404 2.81 5.13 15.10
N ILE A 405 1.78 4.84 14.29
CA ILE A 405 1.97 4.51 12.88
C ILE A 405 2.55 5.68 12.09
N LEU A 406 2.05 6.90 12.33
CA LEU A 406 2.59 8.10 11.67
C LEU A 406 4.08 8.32 11.98
N ASP A 407 4.49 8.05 13.21
CA ASP A 407 5.91 8.17 13.61
C ASP A 407 6.78 7.07 12.99
N LYS A 408 6.23 5.88 12.75
CA LYS A 408 6.90 4.78 12.02
C LYS A 408 7.07 5.08 10.52
N LEU A 409 6.20 5.91 9.94
CA LEU A 409 6.23 6.28 8.52
C LEU A 409 7.20 7.44 8.20
N LYS A 410 7.79 8.08 9.21
CA LYS A 410 8.77 9.20 9.06
C LYS A 410 10.20 8.70 8.97
#